data_80f526b278fb6bdf593c543b1a8ec557
#
_entry.id   80f526b278fb6bdf593c543b1a8ec557
#
_cell.length_a   1.000
_cell.length_b   1.000
_cell.length_c   1.000
_cell.angle_alpha   90.00
_cell.angle_beta   90.00
_cell.angle_gamma   90.00
#
_symmetry.space_group_name_H-M   'P 1'
#
loop_
_entity.id
_entity.type
_entity.pdbx_description
1 polymer ?
#
loop_
_entity_poly.entity_id
_entity_poly.type
_entity_poly.pdbx_seq_one_letter_code
_entity_poly.pdbx_strand_id
1 'polypeptide(L)'
;MKRISFLLILALCMVSIGAMSQNEKKYLCYGVGFYNQENLFDTCHDEGKRDYDFLPTGSYRWNGLKYSHKLKNMARALADMGTDVLPKNVGCAVIGLSEVENSKALDDLTAQEPLKARGYKYVHIEGPDHRGIDCALLYNPQLFKVWNTKLVPYVQELEKDSAFLTRGFLTVSGEMAGEHVAFVVCHW
;
A
#
# COMPACT_ATOMS: atom_id res chain seq x y z
N MET A 1 -23.09 -59.91 31.65
CA MET A 1 -23.17 -59.55 30.23
C MET A 1 -23.72 -58.13 30.01
N LYS A 2 -24.84 -57.68 30.62
CA LYS A 2 -25.43 -56.35 30.38
C LYS A 2 -24.53 -55.15 30.77
N ARG A 3 -23.64 -55.26 31.76
CA ARG A 3 -22.72 -54.16 32.19
C ARG A 3 -21.57 -53.95 31.22
N ILE A 4 -21.07 -55.01 30.56
CA ILE A 4 -19.97 -54.92 29.59
C ILE A 4 -20.46 -54.26 28.29
N SER A 5 -21.70 -54.58 27.86
CA SER A 5 -22.30 -53.95 26.69
C SER A 5 -22.51 -52.43 26.86
N PHE A 6 -22.88 -51.99 28.09
CA PHE A 6 -23.07 -50.56 28.37
C PHE A 6 -21.74 -49.78 28.35
N LEU A 7 -20.66 -50.34 28.88
CA LEU A 7 -19.31 -49.77 28.86
C LEU A 7 -18.75 -49.68 27.44
N LEU A 8 -19.02 -50.68 26.58
CA LEU A 8 -18.61 -50.66 25.17
C LEU A 8 -19.34 -49.61 24.36
N ILE A 9 -20.62 -49.36 24.61
CA ILE A 9 -21.41 -48.31 23.95
C ILE A 9 -20.93 -46.93 24.42
N LEU A 10 -20.62 -46.74 25.69
CA LEU A 10 -20.09 -45.49 26.22
C LEU A 10 -18.70 -45.18 25.66
N ALA A 11 -17.84 -46.18 25.50
CA ALA A 11 -16.52 -46.02 24.88
C ALA A 11 -16.63 -45.68 23.37
N LEU A 12 -17.59 -46.28 22.64
CA LEU A 12 -17.83 -45.99 21.25
C LEU A 12 -18.38 -44.57 21.03
N CYS A 13 -19.23 -44.06 21.94
CA CYS A 13 -19.71 -42.67 21.93
C CYS A 13 -18.59 -41.66 22.21
N MET A 14 -17.64 -41.99 23.11
CA MET A 14 -16.50 -41.13 23.40
C MET A 14 -15.51 -41.02 22.22
N VAL A 15 -15.36 -42.09 21.44
CA VAL A 15 -14.49 -42.08 20.24
C VAL A 15 -15.13 -41.27 19.10
N SER A 16 -16.46 -41.25 18.99
CA SER A 16 -17.14 -40.46 17.98
C SER A 16 -17.15 -38.94 18.26
N ILE A 17 -17.01 -38.52 19.52
CA ILE A 17 -16.89 -37.07 19.86
C ILE A 17 -15.49 -36.54 19.55
N GLY A 18 -14.45 -37.37 19.58
CA GLY A 18 -13.08 -36.99 19.23
C GLY A 18 -12.80 -36.86 17.73
N ALA A 19 -13.69 -37.34 16.86
CA ALA A 19 -13.48 -37.38 15.40
C ALA A 19 -14.07 -36.19 14.68
N MET A 20 -14.73 -35.24 15.35
CA MET A 20 -15.20 -33.98 14.74
C MET A 20 -14.25 -32.81 15.07
N SER A 21 -12.94 -33.00 14.93
CA SER A 21 -12.05 -31.90 14.69
C SER A 21 -12.28 -31.47 13.26
N GLN A 22 -13.29 -30.62 13.04
CA GLN A 22 -13.36 -29.84 11.84
C GLN A 22 -12.04 -29.08 11.74
N ASN A 23 -11.26 -29.39 10.72
CA ASN A 23 -10.15 -28.56 10.29
C ASN A 23 -10.78 -27.21 9.89
N GLU A 24 -10.96 -26.30 10.86
CA GLU A 24 -11.35 -24.94 10.57
C GLU A 24 -10.25 -24.37 9.67
N LYS A 25 -10.59 -24.17 8.41
CA LYS A 25 -9.71 -23.50 7.47
C LYS A 25 -9.48 -22.11 8.04
N LYS A 26 -8.30 -21.88 8.64
CA LYS A 26 -7.89 -20.56 9.09
C LYS A 26 -7.59 -19.73 7.83
N TYR A 27 -8.44 -18.77 7.57
CA TYR A 27 -8.16 -17.77 6.53
C TYR A 27 -7.34 -16.63 7.15
N LEU A 28 -6.31 -16.21 6.43
CA LEU A 28 -5.57 -14.99 6.74
C LEU A 28 -6.14 -13.86 5.88
N CYS A 29 -6.42 -12.73 6.51
CA CYS A 29 -6.93 -11.55 5.83
C CYS A 29 -5.79 -10.54 5.69
N TYR A 30 -5.56 -10.05 4.47
CA TYR A 30 -4.58 -9.02 4.14
C TYR A 30 -5.30 -7.80 3.57
N GLY A 31 -4.99 -6.63 4.09
CA GLY A 31 -5.51 -5.38 3.55
C GLY A 31 -4.73 -4.95 2.32
N VAL A 32 -5.45 -4.56 1.28
CA VAL A 32 -4.93 -3.90 0.09
C VAL A 32 -5.67 -2.59 -0.06
N GLY A 33 -4.97 -1.48 0.01
CA GLY A 33 -5.53 -0.14 -0.07
C GLY A 33 -5.05 0.63 -1.28
N PHE A 34 -5.77 1.73 -1.57
CA PHE A 34 -5.32 2.76 -2.51
C PHE A 34 -5.75 4.13 -1.97
N TYR A 35 -4.86 5.12 -2.10
CA TYR A 35 -5.14 6.47 -1.64
C TYR A 35 -4.45 7.51 -2.53
N ASN A 36 -5.25 8.44 -3.09
CA ASN A 36 -4.71 9.59 -3.80
C ASN A 36 -4.18 10.61 -2.77
N GLN A 37 -2.91 10.99 -2.89
CA GLN A 37 -2.26 11.93 -1.96
C GLN A 37 -2.62 13.39 -2.24
N GLU A 38 -3.42 13.67 -3.29
CA GLU A 38 -3.86 15.02 -3.66
C GLU A 38 -2.68 15.99 -3.74
N ASN A 39 -1.72 15.69 -4.63
CA ASN A 39 -0.51 16.48 -4.83
C ASN A 39 0.38 16.56 -3.58
N LEU A 40 0.99 15.44 -3.20
CA LEU A 40 2.01 15.38 -2.17
C LEU A 40 3.34 15.90 -2.73
N PHE A 41 3.49 17.21 -2.78
CA PHE A 41 4.74 17.90 -3.11
C PHE A 41 5.50 18.24 -1.83
N ASP A 42 6.83 18.24 -1.92
CA ASP A 42 7.66 18.88 -0.92
C ASP A 42 7.66 20.41 -1.10
N THR A 43 8.66 21.12 -0.67
CA THR A 43 8.70 22.60 -0.79
C THR A 43 9.83 23.09 -1.69
N CYS A 44 10.46 22.19 -2.42
CA CYS A 44 11.60 22.45 -3.29
C CYS A 44 11.21 22.25 -4.75
N HIS A 45 11.86 22.97 -5.65
CA HIS A 45 11.66 22.81 -7.09
C HIS A 45 12.50 21.64 -7.61
N ASP A 46 11.87 20.74 -8.34
CA ASP A 46 12.56 19.68 -9.08
C ASP A 46 12.89 20.14 -10.50
N GLU A 47 14.15 20.03 -10.88
CA GLU A 47 14.61 20.49 -12.20
C GLU A 47 13.87 19.79 -13.33
N GLY A 48 13.36 20.60 -14.29
CA GLY A 48 12.60 20.12 -15.45
C GLY A 48 11.13 19.83 -15.17
N LYS A 49 10.64 20.01 -13.95
CA LYS A 49 9.23 19.81 -13.59
C LYS A 49 8.46 21.15 -13.54
N ARG A 50 7.13 21.06 -13.63
CA ARG A 50 6.21 22.21 -13.52
C ARG A 50 5.51 22.22 -12.16
N ASP A 51 6.29 22.26 -11.11
CA ASP A 51 5.87 22.21 -9.71
C ASP A 51 5.78 23.59 -9.02
N TYR A 52 5.97 24.68 -9.80
CA TYR A 52 6.09 26.04 -9.28
C TYR A 52 4.95 26.50 -8.38
N ASP A 53 3.73 25.98 -8.59
CA ASP A 53 2.57 26.28 -7.77
C ASP A 53 2.70 25.74 -6.32
N PHE A 54 3.48 24.68 -6.16
CA PHE A 54 3.73 24.00 -4.88
C PHE A 54 5.02 24.46 -4.19
N LEU A 55 5.52 25.65 -4.52
CA LEU A 55 6.64 26.28 -3.83
C LEU A 55 6.14 27.28 -2.78
N PRO A 56 6.98 27.66 -1.80
CA PRO A 56 6.65 28.73 -0.84
C PRO A 56 6.31 30.07 -1.50
N THR A 57 6.85 30.32 -2.70
CA THR A 57 6.59 31.52 -3.54
C THR A 57 5.52 31.29 -4.58
N GLY A 58 5.03 30.05 -4.76
CA GLY A 58 4.03 29.67 -5.73
C GLY A 58 2.61 30.11 -5.36
N SER A 59 1.64 29.81 -6.25
CA SER A 59 0.25 30.22 -6.09
C SER A 59 -0.40 29.65 -4.83
N TYR A 60 -0.05 28.42 -4.44
CA TYR A 60 -0.54 27.80 -3.21
C TYR A 60 0.21 28.22 -1.96
N ARG A 61 1.30 29.00 -2.10
CA ARG A 61 2.19 29.37 -0.98
C ARG A 61 2.51 28.13 -0.12
N TRP A 62 2.97 27.07 -0.81
CA TRP A 62 3.19 25.75 -0.23
C TRP A 62 4.48 25.78 0.59
N ASN A 63 4.35 25.97 1.88
CA ASN A 63 5.47 26.11 2.80
C ASN A 63 5.62 24.90 3.74
N GLY A 64 6.70 24.85 4.50
CA GLY A 64 7.01 23.73 5.40
C GLY A 64 5.93 23.43 6.44
N LEU A 65 5.15 24.44 6.90
CA LEU A 65 4.05 24.21 7.84
C LEU A 65 2.90 23.45 7.16
N LYS A 66 2.50 23.86 5.95
CA LYS A 66 1.47 23.17 5.15
C LYS A 66 1.90 21.75 4.81
N TYR A 67 3.15 21.59 4.37
CA TYR A 67 3.72 20.29 4.05
C TYR A 67 3.74 19.36 5.27
N SER A 68 4.28 19.79 6.40
CA SER A 68 4.30 19.01 7.63
C SER A 68 2.90 18.63 8.12
N HIS A 69 1.93 19.55 8.02
CA HIS A 69 0.54 19.27 8.39
C HIS A 69 -0.09 18.22 7.48
N LYS A 70 0.16 18.32 6.16
CA LYS A 70 -0.29 17.33 5.19
C LYS A 70 0.30 15.96 5.47
N LEU A 71 1.62 15.86 5.68
CA LEU A 71 2.29 14.60 6.00
C LEU A 71 1.66 13.90 7.22
N LYS A 72 1.41 14.64 8.30
CA LYS A 72 0.78 14.10 9.51
C LYS A 72 -0.63 13.56 9.24
N ASN A 73 -1.43 14.31 8.48
CA ASN A 73 -2.80 13.90 8.18
C ASN A 73 -2.84 12.68 7.24
N MET A 74 -2.00 12.67 6.20
CA MET A 74 -1.88 11.54 5.28
C MET A 74 -1.39 10.29 6.00
N ALA A 75 -0.33 10.40 6.82
CA ALA A 75 0.18 9.27 7.59
C ALA A 75 -0.88 8.67 8.51
N ARG A 76 -1.70 9.51 9.16
CA ARG A 76 -2.81 9.03 9.99
C ARG A 76 -3.88 8.33 9.17
N ALA A 77 -4.31 8.93 8.04
CA ALA A 77 -5.31 8.33 7.17
C ALA A 77 -4.86 6.97 6.62
N LEU A 78 -3.60 6.87 6.17
CA LEU A 78 -3.01 5.63 5.67
C LEU A 78 -2.88 4.57 6.78
N ALA A 79 -2.52 5.01 7.99
CA ALA A 79 -2.42 4.10 9.14
C ALA A 79 -3.79 3.60 9.62
N ASP A 80 -4.83 4.40 9.50
CA ASP A 80 -6.19 4.01 9.92
C ASP A 80 -6.89 3.13 8.88
N MET A 81 -6.37 3.09 7.64
CA MET A 81 -6.96 2.31 6.56
C MET A 81 -7.05 0.82 6.90
N GLY A 82 -8.26 0.26 6.80
CA GLY A 82 -8.54 -1.16 7.04
C GLY A 82 -8.54 -1.58 8.50
N THR A 83 -8.36 -0.66 9.46
CA THR A 83 -8.29 -1.00 10.90
C THR A 83 -9.65 -1.31 11.53
N ASP A 84 -10.72 -1.21 10.78
CA ASP A 84 -12.06 -1.69 11.13
C ASP A 84 -12.18 -3.22 11.02
N VAL A 85 -11.36 -3.87 10.16
CA VAL A 85 -11.36 -5.33 9.94
C VAL A 85 -10.01 -5.98 10.22
N LEU A 86 -8.92 -5.22 10.21
CA LEU A 86 -7.56 -5.70 10.46
C LEU A 86 -7.09 -5.27 11.86
N PRO A 87 -6.13 -5.99 12.48
CA PRO A 87 -5.52 -5.53 13.71
C PRO A 87 -4.91 -4.13 13.55
N LYS A 88 -5.22 -3.21 14.46
CA LYS A 88 -4.81 -1.80 14.40
C LYS A 88 -3.29 -1.59 14.31
N ASN A 89 -2.51 -2.49 14.85
CA ASN A 89 -1.05 -2.44 14.80
C ASN A 89 -0.46 -3.02 13.51
N VAL A 90 -1.27 -3.64 12.67
CA VAL A 90 -0.86 -4.27 11.40
C VAL A 90 -1.19 -3.37 10.22
N GLY A 91 -2.46 -2.98 10.07
CA GLY A 91 -2.95 -2.21 8.92
C GLY A 91 -2.92 -2.97 7.61
N CYS A 92 -2.94 -2.24 6.49
CA CYS A 92 -2.86 -2.84 5.17
C CYS A 92 -1.47 -3.44 4.89
N ALA A 93 -1.43 -4.56 4.19
CA ALA A 93 -0.18 -5.15 3.73
C ALA A 93 0.48 -4.30 2.65
N VAL A 94 -0.34 -3.73 1.76
CA VAL A 94 0.08 -2.81 0.71
C VAL A 94 -0.93 -1.68 0.53
N ILE A 95 -0.44 -0.49 0.16
CA ILE A 95 -1.27 0.67 -0.18
C ILE A 95 -0.68 1.34 -1.42
N GLY A 96 -1.43 1.30 -2.53
CA GLY A 96 -1.10 2.09 -3.71
C GLY A 96 -1.31 3.58 -3.43
N LEU A 97 -0.38 4.40 -3.88
CA LEU A 97 -0.45 5.85 -3.77
C LEU A 97 -0.40 6.48 -5.16
N SER A 98 -1.11 7.57 -5.35
CA SER A 98 -0.98 8.43 -6.52
C SER A 98 -0.75 9.88 -6.11
N GLU A 99 -0.27 10.68 -7.06
CA GLU A 99 0.05 12.09 -6.87
C GLU A 99 1.13 12.32 -5.80
N VAL A 100 2.18 11.53 -5.86
CA VAL A 100 3.39 11.68 -5.06
C VAL A 100 4.46 12.30 -5.93
N GLU A 101 5.14 13.33 -5.45
CA GLU A 101 6.18 14.02 -6.20
C GLU A 101 7.44 13.16 -6.36
N ASN A 102 8.07 12.81 -5.27
CA ASN A 102 9.39 12.19 -5.30
C ASN A 102 9.66 11.28 -4.09
N SER A 103 10.83 10.65 -4.08
CA SER A 103 11.26 9.78 -2.98
C SER A 103 11.42 10.53 -1.66
N LYS A 104 11.80 11.82 -1.69
CA LYS A 104 11.91 12.62 -0.47
C LYS A 104 10.55 12.79 0.21
N ALA A 105 9.51 13.09 -0.55
CA ALA A 105 8.15 13.19 -0.01
C ALA A 105 7.69 11.86 0.62
N LEU A 106 8.08 10.72 0.05
CA LEU A 106 7.79 9.39 0.60
C LEU A 106 8.61 9.07 1.85
N ASP A 107 9.88 9.47 1.90
CA ASP A 107 10.72 9.34 3.09
C ASP A 107 10.11 10.13 4.26
N ASP A 108 9.74 11.39 3.99
CA ASP A 108 9.12 12.27 4.98
C ASP A 108 7.75 11.72 5.45
N LEU A 109 6.96 11.12 4.54
CA LEU A 109 5.68 10.50 4.86
C LEU A 109 5.85 9.25 5.73
N THR A 110 6.75 8.35 5.35
CA THR A 110 6.97 7.09 6.07
C THR A 110 7.68 7.30 7.42
N ALA A 111 8.37 8.43 7.59
CA ALA A 111 8.95 8.84 8.86
C ALA A 111 7.91 9.35 9.89
N GLN A 112 6.65 9.63 9.46
CA GLN A 112 5.59 10.03 10.41
C GLN A 112 5.23 8.86 11.33
N GLU A 113 5.04 9.15 12.63
CA GLU A 113 4.90 8.11 13.67
C GLU A 113 3.91 6.97 13.38
N PRO A 114 2.69 7.18 12.87
CA PRO A 114 1.78 6.06 12.62
C PRO A 114 2.32 5.05 11.59
N LEU A 115 3.03 5.50 10.56
CA LEU A 115 3.60 4.65 9.52
C LEU A 115 4.96 4.08 9.94
N LYS A 116 5.79 4.89 10.58
CA LYS A 116 7.09 4.50 11.12
C LYS A 116 6.96 3.36 12.12
N ALA A 117 6.00 3.43 13.05
CA ALA A 117 5.78 2.39 14.04
C ALA A 117 5.42 1.02 13.43
N ARG A 118 4.84 1.00 12.22
CA ARG A 118 4.52 -0.22 11.46
C ARG A 118 5.65 -0.66 10.53
N GLY A 119 6.70 0.13 10.39
CA GLY A 119 7.86 -0.19 9.55
C GLY A 119 7.55 -0.21 8.07
N TYR A 120 6.56 0.59 7.60
CA TYR A 120 6.26 0.66 6.17
C TYR A 120 7.48 1.08 5.37
N LYS A 121 7.65 0.42 4.22
CA LYS A 121 8.57 0.78 3.15
C LYS A 121 7.79 1.15 1.91
N TYR A 122 8.47 1.67 0.90
CA TYR A 122 7.81 2.00 -0.35
C TYR A 122 8.62 1.54 -1.57
N VAL A 123 7.91 1.45 -2.69
CA VAL A 123 8.46 1.35 -4.04
C VAL A 123 8.01 2.59 -4.79
N HIS A 124 8.96 3.28 -5.39
CA HIS A 124 8.73 4.43 -6.27
C HIS A 124 9.72 4.36 -7.43
N ILE A 125 9.26 4.73 -8.61
CA ILE A 125 10.08 4.89 -9.81
C ILE A 125 9.66 6.20 -10.43
N GLU A 126 10.62 7.14 -10.57
CA GLU A 126 10.41 8.43 -11.19
C GLU A 126 9.88 8.27 -12.60
N GLY A 127 8.80 8.95 -12.90
CA GLY A 127 8.13 8.91 -14.20
C GLY A 127 8.33 10.17 -15.03
N PRO A 128 7.89 10.15 -16.28
CA PRO A 128 8.06 11.25 -17.21
C PRO A 128 6.98 12.34 -17.08
N ASP A 129 6.09 12.29 -16.08
CA ASP A 129 5.05 13.32 -15.92
C ASP A 129 5.70 14.70 -15.73
N HIS A 130 5.25 15.67 -16.54
CA HIS A 130 5.83 17.00 -16.55
C HIS A 130 5.55 17.83 -15.28
N ARG A 131 4.53 17.47 -14.50
CA ARG A 131 4.25 18.09 -13.20
C ARG A 131 5.15 17.52 -12.10
N GLY A 132 5.79 16.35 -12.33
CA GLY A 132 6.58 15.66 -11.36
C GLY A 132 5.75 14.87 -10.34
N ILE A 133 4.62 14.30 -10.74
CA ILE A 133 3.82 13.44 -9.86
C ILE A 133 3.75 12.01 -10.40
N ASP A 134 3.88 11.07 -9.51
CA ASP A 134 4.00 9.65 -9.82
C ASP A 134 3.06 8.78 -8.98
N CYS A 135 3.13 7.48 -9.25
CA CYS A 135 2.54 6.44 -8.42
C CYS A 135 3.61 5.81 -7.54
N ALA A 136 3.22 5.40 -6.33
CA ALA A 136 4.06 4.65 -5.42
C ALA A 136 3.28 3.49 -4.78
N LEU A 137 3.98 2.53 -4.18
CA LEU A 137 3.38 1.47 -3.38
C LEU A 137 4.04 1.48 -2.00
N LEU A 138 3.25 1.78 -0.95
CA LEU A 138 3.65 1.47 0.42
C LEU A 138 3.42 -0.01 0.69
N TYR A 139 4.30 -0.62 1.47
CA TYR A 139 4.12 -2.02 1.88
C TYR A 139 4.70 -2.29 3.27
N ASN A 140 4.06 -3.20 3.99
CA ASN A 140 4.60 -3.75 5.23
C ASN A 140 5.52 -4.92 4.88
N PRO A 141 6.85 -4.83 5.14
CA PRO A 141 7.81 -5.86 4.74
C PRO A 141 7.66 -7.18 5.51
N GLN A 142 6.88 -7.21 6.58
CA GLN A 142 6.54 -8.44 7.29
C GLN A 142 5.42 -9.23 6.60
N LEU A 143 4.61 -8.56 5.75
CA LEU A 143 3.45 -9.14 5.10
C LEU A 143 3.63 -9.31 3.59
N PHE A 144 4.45 -8.46 2.97
CA PHE A 144 4.72 -8.49 1.53
C PHE A 144 6.21 -8.35 1.28
N LYS A 145 6.78 -9.33 0.55
CA LYS A 145 8.18 -9.36 0.14
C LYS A 145 8.29 -9.00 -1.32
N VAL A 146 8.81 -7.82 -1.61
CA VAL A 146 9.01 -7.33 -2.99
C VAL A 146 10.13 -8.12 -3.66
N TRP A 147 9.88 -8.57 -4.90
CA TRP A 147 10.88 -9.25 -5.74
C TRP A 147 11.27 -8.45 -6.96
N ASN A 148 10.28 -7.82 -7.63
CA ASN A 148 10.52 -7.08 -8.85
C ASN A 148 9.65 -5.85 -8.92
N THR A 149 10.19 -4.78 -9.52
CA THR A 149 9.53 -3.50 -9.71
C THR A 149 9.75 -3.01 -11.12
N LYS A 150 8.72 -2.46 -11.74
CA LYS A 150 8.79 -1.93 -13.10
C LYS A 150 7.82 -0.78 -13.26
N LEU A 151 8.26 0.29 -13.90
CA LEU A 151 7.38 1.30 -14.45
C LEU A 151 7.09 0.95 -15.91
N VAL A 152 5.83 0.65 -16.22
CA VAL A 152 5.37 0.43 -17.59
C VAL A 152 4.93 1.78 -18.15
N PRO A 153 5.60 2.32 -19.18
CA PRO A 153 5.26 3.63 -19.69
C PRO A 153 3.87 3.63 -20.33
N TYR A 154 3.16 4.72 -20.16
CA TYR A 154 1.96 5.03 -20.93
C TYR A 154 2.29 6.16 -21.88
N VAL A 155 2.10 5.91 -23.17
CA VAL A 155 2.34 6.87 -24.23
C VAL A 155 1.01 7.17 -24.91
N GLN A 156 0.55 8.40 -24.82
CA GLN A 156 -0.61 8.85 -25.56
C GLN A 156 -0.12 9.49 -26.87
N GLU A 157 -0.45 8.86 -28.00
CA GLU A 157 -0.23 9.45 -29.30
C GLU A 157 -1.27 10.54 -29.53
N LEU A 158 -0.79 11.79 -29.60
CA LEU A 158 -1.61 12.93 -30.00
C LEU A 158 -1.50 13.07 -31.52
N GLU A 159 -2.60 13.48 -32.16
CA GLU A 159 -2.58 13.74 -33.59
C GLU A 159 -1.41 14.67 -33.95
N LYS A 160 -0.63 14.30 -35.00
CA LYS A 160 0.54 15.00 -35.56
C LYS A 160 1.84 14.88 -34.73
N ASP A 161 2.46 13.72 -34.78
CA ASP A 161 3.88 13.48 -34.42
C ASP A 161 4.35 13.88 -33.00
N SER A 162 3.47 14.19 -32.08
CA SER A 162 3.83 14.45 -30.70
C SER A 162 3.33 13.33 -29.77
N ALA A 163 4.26 12.63 -29.15
CA ALA A 163 3.94 11.72 -28.04
C ALA A 163 3.84 12.52 -26.74
N PHE A 164 2.70 12.40 -26.05
CA PHE A 164 2.57 12.94 -24.69
C PHE A 164 2.94 11.86 -23.70
N LEU A 165 4.02 12.10 -22.95
CA LEU A 165 4.45 11.23 -21.89
C LEU A 165 3.80 11.70 -20.58
N THR A 166 3.14 10.79 -19.92
CA THR A 166 2.59 10.98 -18.57
C THR A 166 3.05 9.85 -17.66
N ARG A 167 2.60 9.86 -16.42
CA ARG A 167 2.90 8.81 -15.45
C ARG A 167 2.50 7.44 -16.00
N GLY A 168 3.41 6.49 -15.82
CA GLY A 168 3.18 5.10 -16.22
C GLY A 168 2.43 4.29 -15.17
N PHE A 169 2.38 2.99 -15.40
CA PHE A 169 1.82 2.02 -14.47
C PHE A 169 2.95 1.43 -13.61
N LEU A 170 2.96 1.71 -12.31
CA LEU A 170 3.91 1.11 -11.39
C LEU A 170 3.48 -0.33 -11.10
N THR A 171 4.27 -1.30 -11.54
CA THR A 171 4.03 -2.71 -11.28
C THR A 171 5.03 -3.21 -10.23
N VAL A 172 4.53 -3.82 -9.16
CA VAL A 172 5.32 -4.40 -8.08
C VAL A 172 4.88 -5.83 -7.88
N SER A 173 5.76 -6.78 -8.07
CA SER A 173 5.50 -8.20 -7.85
C SER A 173 6.32 -8.73 -6.67
N GLY A 174 5.76 -9.76 -6.01
CA GLY A 174 6.38 -10.30 -4.82
C GLY A 174 5.61 -11.49 -4.25
N GLU A 175 5.84 -11.73 -2.96
CA GLU A 175 5.22 -12.80 -2.20
C GLU A 175 4.39 -12.24 -1.05
N MET A 176 3.15 -12.75 -0.93
CA MET A 176 2.25 -12.49 0.18
C MET A 176 1.61 -13.81 0.61
N ALA A 177 1.75 -14.19 1.88
CA ALA A 177 1.20 -15.45 2.40
C ALA A 177 1.68 -16.73 1.67
N GLY A 178 2.88 -16.71 1.09
CA GLY A 178 3.41 -17.83 0.30
C GLY A 178 2.95 -17.83 -1.16
N GLU A 179 2.09 -16.90 -1.55
CA GLU A 179 1.56 -16.79 -2.91
C GLU A 179 2.27 -15.68 -3.69
N HIS A 180 2.42 -15.90 -4.99
CA HIS A 180 2.95 -14.90 -5.91
C HIS A 180 1.85 -13.91 -6.28
N VAL A 181 2.07 -12.64 -5.97
CA VAL A 181 1.12 -11.57 -6.26
C VAL A 181 1.80 -10.41 -6.98
N ALA A 182 1.03 -9.68 -7.76
CA ALA A 182 1.48 -8.45 -8.40
C ALA A 182 0.43 -7.35 -8.19
N PHE A 183 0.91 -6.15 -7.88
CA PHE A 183 0.12 -4.94 -7.75
C PHE A 183 0.48 -3.99 -8.87
N VAL A 184 -0.53 -3.42 -9.49
CA VAL A 184 -0.39 -2.36 -10.48
C VAL A 184 -1.02 -1.11 -9.92
N VAL A 185 -0.21 -0.08 -9.69
CA VAL A 185 -0.67 1.23 -9.24
C VAL A 185 -0.72 2.15 -10.45
N CYS A 186 -1.87 2.72 -10.70
CA CYS A 186 -2.08 3.65 -11.81
C CYS A 186 -2.98 4.81 -11.37
N HIS A 187 -2.85 5.93 -12.07
CA HIS A 187 -3.66 7.12 -11.87
C HIS A 187 -4.09 7.67 -13.24
N TRP A 188 -5.38 7.64 -13.51
CA TRP A 188 -6.00 8.10 -14.77
C TRP A 188 -6.26 9.59 -14.78
#